data_54ff354c046f292a87ca22e57f5cc6b5
#
_entry.id   54ff354c046f292a87ca22e57f5cc6b5
#
_cell.length_a   1.000
_cell.length_b   1.000
_cell.length_c   1.000
_cell.angle_alpha   90.00
_cell.angle_beta   90.00
_cell.angle_gamma   90.00
#
_symmetry.space_group_name_H-M   'P 1'
#
loop_
_entity.id
_entity.type
_entity.pdbx_description
1 polymer ?
#
loop_
_entity_poly.entity_id
_entity_poly.type
_entity_poly.pdbx_seq_one_letter_code
_entity_poly.pdbx_strand_id
1 'polypeptide(L)'
;ATMFAPIIVPPLAVWIAVTWGWRWVFFSFAIPGIVAAIAWYLLVKSKPAESGFVSQSELAEINAGRESHNNSVRENILIAERFTWLDKIIRVKKMAPIDTAKGLFTSKNILGDCLAYFMMVSVLYGLLTWIPLYLVKERGFDVMSMGFVASMPCIGGFIGAIGGGWVSDKLLGRRRKPTMMFTAVSTVVMMLIMLNIPASTLAVCIGLFFVGFCLNIGWPAFTAYGMAVSDSKTYPIASSIINSGGNLGGFVAPMAAGFLLDKTGSFNSVFTYFGICAAIGLVVILFLDEPQ
;
A
#
# COMPACT_ATOMS: atom_id res chain seq x y z
N ALA A 1 -0.73 11.38 0.55
CA ALA A 1 -1.24 11.87 1.84
C ALA A 1 -1.28 10.77 2.91
N THR A 2 -1.80 9.57 2.62
CA THR A 2 -1.97 8.47 3.61
C THR A 2 -0.69 7.98 4.26
N MET A 3 0.46 8.06 3.59
CA MET A 3 1.77 7.65 4.14
C MET A 3 2.47 8.74 4.96
N PHE A 4 2.02 9.98 4.91
CA PHE A 4 2.67 11.08 5.62
C PHE A 4 2.30 11.10 7.11
N ALA A 5 1.04 10.86 7.43
CA ALA A 5 0.58 10.84 8.82
C ALA A 5 1.29 9.76 9.67
N PRO A 6 1.47 8.51 9.21
CA PRO A 6 2.20 7.49 9.96
C PRO A 6 3.69 7.80 10.21
N ILE A 7 4.29 8.78 9.52
CA ILE A 7 5.66 9.23 9.80
C ILE A 7 5.70 10.10 11.07
N ILE A 8 4.72 11.00 11.21
CA ILE A 8 4.70 12.00 12.29
C ILE A 8 3.99 11.48 13.54
N VAL A 9 2.93 10.68 13.36
CA VAL A 9 2.06 10.25 14.46
C VAL A 9 2.79 9.44 15.54
N PRO A 10 3.62 8.40 15.24
CA PRO A 10 4.26 7.63 16.31
C PRO A 10 5.18 8.45 17.21
N PRO A 11 6.16 9.23 16.71
CA PRO A 11 7.02 10.03 17.57
C PRO A 11 6.25 11.10 18.35
N LEU A 12 5.25 11.73 17.73
CA LEU A 12 4.43 12.74 18.40
C LEU A 12 3.55 12.11 19.49
N ALA A 13 2.93 10.96 19.21
CA ALA A 13 2.10 10.25 20.17
C ALA A 13 2.91 9.79 21.38
N VAL A 14 4.12 9.26 21.16
CA VAL A 14 5.02 8.85 22.25
C VAL A 14 5.45 10.05 23.07
N TRP A 15 5.84 11.15 22.43
CA TRP A 15 6.24 12.37 23.13
C TRP A 15 5.11 12.91 24.02
N ILE A 16 3.88 13.00 23.50
CA ILE A 16 2.70 13.42 24.27
C ILE A 16 2.41 12.44 25.41
N ALA A 17 2.47 11.13 25.14
CA ALA A 17 2.17 10.11 26.14
C ALA A 17 3.15 10.14 27.32
N VAL A 18 4.43 10.34 27.06
CA VAL A 18 5.49 10.40 28.10
C VAL A 18 5.41 11.70 28.87
N THR A 19 5.09 12.85 28.24
CA THR A 19 5.10 14.16 28.84
C THR A 19 3.81 14.44 29.62
N TRP A 20 2.65 14.15 29.06
CA TRP A 20 1.35 14.52 29.59
C TRP A 20 0.43 13.32 29.88
N GLY A 21 0.87 12.12 29.54
CA GLY A 21 0.09 10.89 29.71
C GLY A 21 -0.72 10.50 28.47
N TRP A 22 -1.06 9.21 28.39
CA TRP A 22 -1.68 8.61 27.21
C TRP A 22 -3.05 9.19 26.82
N ARG A 23 -3.81 9.74 27.78
CA ARG A 23 -5.12 10.36 27.51
C ARG A 23 -5.00 11.59 26.62
N TRP A 24 -3.94 12.38 26.79
CA TRP A 24 -3.69 13.58 26.01
C TRP A 24 -3.39 13.29 24.55
N VAL A 25 -2.92 12.09 24.22
CA VAL A 25 -2.75 11.65 22.81
C VAL A 25 -4.08 11.73 22.08
N PHE A 26 -5.17 11.21 22.66
CA PHE A 26 -6.49 11.22 22.04
C PHE A 26 -7.04 12.64 21.88
N PHE A 27 -6.92 13.48 22.89
CA PHE A 27 -7.37 14.87 22.81
C PHE A 27 -6.59 15.66 21.74
N SER A 28 -5.26 15.51 21.71
CA SER A 28 -4.40 16.21 20.76
C SER A 28 -4.70 15.81 19.31
N PHE A 29 -4.97 14.53 19.01
CA PHE A 29 -5.31 14.07 17.68
C PHE A 29 -6.79 14.31 17.29
N ALA A 30 -7.67 14.52 18.26
CA ALA A 30 -9.06 14.91 17.96
C ALA A 30 -9.14 16.33 17.37
N ILE A 31 -8.31 17.27 17.82
CA ILE A 31 -8.34 18.68 17.36
C ILE A 31 -8.12 18.79 15.84
N PRO A 32 -7.04 18.26 15.23
CA PRO A 32 -6.86 18.29 13.78
C PRO A 32 -8.01 17.63 13.03
N GLY A 33 -8.58 16.55 13.58
CA GLY A 33 -9.73 15.87 12.98
C GLY A 33 -10.97 16.75 12.92
N ILE A 34 -11.28 17.45 14.01
CA ILE A 34 -12.41 18.39 14.07
C ILE A 34 -12.18 19.56 13.11
N VAL A 35 -10.97 20.14 13.11
CA VAL A 35 -10.61 21.25 12.20
C VAL A 35 -10.75 20.81 10.74
N ALA A 36 -10.26 19.61 10.40
CA ALA A 36 -10.39 19.06 9.06
C ALA A 36 -11.84 18.81 8.68
N ALA A 37 -12.69 18.30 9.58
CA ALA A 37 -14.11 18.08 9.34
C ALA A 37 -14.85 19.41 9.06
N ILE A 38 -14.59 20.44 9.86
CA ILE A 38 -15.17 21.78 9.66
C ILE A 38 -14.71 22.38 8.33
N ALA A 39 -13.41 22.33 8.06
CA ALA A 39 -12.83 22.82 6.80
C ALA A 39 -13.45 22.09 5.59
N TRP A 40 -13.59 20.77 5.68
CA TRP A 40 -14.24 19.97 4.63
C TRP A 40 -15.68 20.39 4.39
N TYR A 41 -16.46 20.54 5.46
CA TYR A 41 -17.86 20.94 5.37
C TYR A 41 -18.04 22.33 4.73
N LEU A 42 -17.14 23.26 5.05
CA LEU A 42 -17.22 24.64 4.54
C LEU A 42 -16.69 24.78 3.09
N LEU A 43 -15.62 24.05 2.75
CA LEU A 43 -14.87 24.29 1.50
C LEU A 43 -15.20 23.29 0.39
N VAL A 44 -15.56 22.02 0.73
CA VAL A 44 -15.75 20.98 -0.27
C VAL A 44 -17.22 20.89 -0.68
N LYS A 45 -17.47 20.98 -1.99
CA LYS A 45 -18.79 20.78 -2.60
C LYS A 45 -18.84 19.45 -3.35
N SER A 46 -20.04 18.89 -3.48
CA SER A 46 -20.24 17.59 -4.14
C SER A 46 -20.01 17.64 -5.66
N LYS A 47 -20.22 18.81 -6.27
CA LYS A 47 -20.00 19.02 -7.70
C LYS A 47 -19.11 20.23 -7.94
N PRO A 48 -18.20 20.19 -8.94
CA PRO A 48 -17.37 21.34 -9.29
C PRO A 48 -18.19 22.60 -9.60
N ALA A 49 -19.36 22.45 -10.24
CA ALA A 49 -20.27 23.55 -10.57
C ALA A 49 -20.87 24.27 -9.35
N GLU A 50 -20.88 23.64 -8.18
CA GLU A 50 -21.40 24.22 -6.92
C GLU A 50 -20.30 24.96 -6.14
N SER A 51 -19.05 24.86 -6.58
CA SER A 51 -17.91 25.48 -5.92
C SER A 51 -17.71 26.92 -6.43
N GLY A 52 -17.73 27.88 -5.53
CA GLY A 52 -17.44 29.27 -5.86
C GLY A 52 -15.95 29.52 -6.22
N PHE A 53 -15.08 28.53 -6.08
CA PHE A 53 -13.65 28.61 -6.41
C PHE A 53 -13.33 28.14 -7.84
N VAL A 54 -14.28 27.53 -8.53
CA VAL A 54 -14.10 27.00 -9.89
C VAL A 54 -14.64 28.01 -10.90
N SER A 55 -13.78 28.45 -11.84
CA SER A 55 -14.19 29.34 -12.93
C SER A 55 -14.98 28.60 -14.01
N GLN A 56 -15.76 29.31 -14.81
CA GLN A 56 -16.51 28.71 -15.91
C GLN A 56 -15.60 28.07 -16.97
N SER A 57 -14.42 28.64 -17.23
CA SER A 57 -13.41 28.08 -18.13
C SER A 57 -12.83 26.77 -17.60
N GLU A 58 -12.55 26.69 -16.30
CA GLU A 58 -12.08 25.48 -15.64
C GLU A 58 -13.15 24.39 -15.60
N LEU A 59 -14.42 24.76 -15.41
CA LEU A 59 -15.53 23.86 -15.48
C LEU A 59 -15.69 23.23 -16.88
N ALA A 60 -15.51 24.04 -17.93
CA ALA A 60 -15.53 23.58 -19.31
C ALA A 60 -14.37 22.60 -19.59
N GLU A 61 -13.17 22.88 -19.08
CA GLU A 61 -12.00 22.03 -19.20
C GLU A 61 -12.18 20.68 -18.46
N ILE A 62 -12.73 20.70 -17.25
CA ILE A 62 -13.06 19.47 -16.49
C ILE A 62 -14.08 18.61 -17.25
N ASN A 63 -15.09 19.21 -17.86
CA ASN A 63 -16.10 18.50 -18.64
C ASN A 63 -15.52 17.96 -19.96
N ALA A 64 -14.71 18.73 -20.68
CA ALA A 64 -14.01 18.30 -21.88
C ALA A 64 -13.01 17.18 -21.60
N GLY A 65 -12.30 17.22 -20.46
CA GLY A 65 -11.40 16.16 -20.03
C GLY A 65 -12.11 14.83 -19.74
N ARG A 66 -13.36 14.87 -19.30
CA ARG A 66 -14.20 13.66 -19.13
C ARG A 66 -14.55 12.99 -20.46
N GLU A 67 -14.75 13.77 -21.51
CA GLU A 67 -15.04 13.27 -22.86
C GLU A 67 -13.78 12.78 -23.59
N SER A 68 -12.63 13.45 -23.36
CA SER A 68 -11.34 13.11 -23.97
C SER A 68 -10.73 11.81 -23.41
N HIS A 69 -11.07 11.39 -22.20
CA HIS A 69 -10.54 10.16 -21.60
C HIS A 69 -10.89 8.90 -22.40
N ASN A 70 -11.96 8.94 -23.19
CA ASN A 70 -12.31 7.86 -24.13
C ASN A 70 -11.40 7.76 -25.36
N ASN A 71 -10.65 8.82 -25.70
CA ASN A 71 -9.80 8.86 -26.90
C ASN A 71 -8.30 8.56 -26.62
N SER A 72 -7.83 8.71 -25.38
CA SER A 72 -6.42 8.50 -25.00
C SER A 72 -5.99 7.03 -24.95
N VAL A 73 -6.91 6.09 -25.11
CA VAL A 73 -6.62 4.64 -25.22
C VAL A 73 -5.79 4.31 -26.46
N ARG A 74 -5.78 5.16 -27.49
CA ARG A 74 -5.07 4.91 -28.75
C ARG A 74 -3.56 5.21 -28.73
N GLU A 75 -3.08 6.08 -27.86
CA GLU A 75 -1.65 6.46 -27.79
C GLU A 75 -0.75 5.43 -27.08
N ASN A 76 -1.33 4.51 -26.32
CA ASN A 76 -0.59 3.52 -25.53
C ASN A 76 0.00 2.35 -26.36
N ILE A 77 -0.31 2.24 -27.63
CA ILE A 77 0.13 1.11 -28.50
C ILE A 77 1.63 1.18 -28.83
N LEU A 78 2.22 2.37 -28.87
CA LEU A 78 3.61 2.56 -29.29
C LEU A 78 4.68 2.24 -28.22
N ILE A 79 4.29 2.12 -26.96
CA ILE A 79 5.22 1.77 -25.84
C ILE A 79 5.32 0.25 -25.65
N ALA A 80 4.39 -0.52 -26.21
CA ALA A 80 4.29 -1.97 -26.02
C ALA A 80 5.46 -2.77 -26.64
N GLU A 81 6.14 -2.25 -27.66
CA GLU A 81 7.19 -2.99 -28.41
C GLU A 81 8.53 -3.10 -27.67
N ARG A 82 8.76 -2.35 -26.60
CA ARG A 82 10.08 -2.20 -25.97
C ARG A 82 10.51 -3.34 -25.01
N PHE A 83 9.60 -4.25 -24.61
CA PHE A 83 9.86 -5.23 -23.55
C PHE A 83 9.35 -6.65 -23.82
N THR A 84 9.56 -7.15 -25.04
CA THR A 84 9.05 -8.47 -25.47
C THR A 84 9.50 -9.66 -24.60
N TRP A 85 10.69 -9.60 -23.97
CA TRP A 85 11.16 -10.64 -23.06
C TRP A 85 10.41 -10.59 -21.71
N LEU A 86 10.13 -9.38 -21.22
CA LEU A 86 9.38 -9.17 -19.97
C LEU A 86 7.92 -9.65 -20.13
N ASP A 87 7.33 -9.42 -21.31
CA ASP A 87 5.94 -9.80 -21.63
C ASP A 87 5.71 -11.31 -21.58
N LYS A 88 6.73 -12.11 -21.90
CA LYS A 88 6.67 -13.58 -21.75
C LYS A 88 6.62 -14.00 -20.28
N ILE A 89 7.38 -13.32 -19.40
CA ILE A 89 7.46 -13.63 -17.97
C ILE A 89 6.17 -13.21 -17.27
N ILE A 90 5.64 -12.03 -17.60
CA ILE A 90 4.48 -11.44 -16.93
C ILE A 90 3.12 -11.90 -17.47
N ARG A 91 3.10 -12.75 -18.53
CA ARG A 91 1.87 -13.28 -19.13
C ARG A 91 0.92 -12.18 -19.60
N VAL A 92 1.42 -11.28 -20.45
CA VAL A 92 0.58 -10.23 -21.06
C VAL A 92 -0.48 -10.85 -21.95
N LYS A 93 -1.74 -10.48 -21.74
CA LYS A 93 -2.90 -10.94 -22.51
C LYS A 93 -3.80 -9.78 -22.89
N LYS A 94 -4.32 -9.82 -24.12
CA LYS A 94 -5.45 -8.97 -24.49
C LYS A 94 -6.69 -9.47 -23.77
N MET A 95 -7.21 -8.68 -22.88
CA MET A 95 -8.43 -8.97 -22.12
C MET A 95 -9.45 -7.87 -22.37
N ALA A 96 -10.70 -8.26 -22.59
CA ALA A 96 -11.78 -7.30 -22.56
C ALA A 96 -12.03 -6.84 -21.11
N PRO A 97 -12.22 -5.54 -20.86
CA PRO A 97 -12.58 -5.05 -19.54
C PRO A 97 -13.86 -5.73 -19.05
N ILE A 98 -13.90 -6.04 -17.75
CA ILE A 98 -15.06 -6.69 -17.14
C ILE A 98 -16.14 -5.63 -16.94
N ASP A 99 -17.30 -5.81 -17.59
CA ASP A 99 -18.42 -4.87 -17.63
C ASP A 99 -19.54 -5.21 -16.63
N THR A 100 -19.51 -6.40 -15.99
CA THR A 100 -20.55 -6.86 -15.08
C THR A 100 -20.01 -7.11 -13.67
N ALA A 101 -20.81 -6.73 -12.64
CA ALA A 101 -20.47 -6.99 -11.25
C ALA A 101 -20.28 -8.50 -10.97
N LYS A 102 -21.11 -9.37 -11.54
CA LYS A 102 -20.97 -10.83 -11.42
C LYS A 102 -19.64 -11.32 -12.00
N GLY A 103 -19.21 -10.76 -13.14
CA GLY A 103 -17.93 -11.06 -13.76
C GLY A 103 -16.74 -10.73 -12.85
N LEU A 104 -16.81 -9.64 -12.07
CA LEU A 104 -15.75 -9.29 -11.12
C LEU A 104 -15.58 -10.34 -10.01
N PHE A 105 -16.70 -10.82 -9.41
CA PHE A 105 -16.66 -11.83 -8.35
C PHE A 105 -16.21 -13.22 -8.83
N THR A 106 -16.24 -13.49 -10.13
CA THR A 106 -15.77 -14.76 -10.73
C THR A 106 -14.44 -14.63 -11.44
N SER A 107 -13.92 -13.40 -11.57
CA SER A 107 -12.65 -13.14 -12.27
C SER A 107 -11.46 -13.62 -11.45
N LYS A 108 -10.66 -14.52 -12.04
CA LYS A 108 -9.38 -14.99 -11.47
C LYS A 108 -8.42 -13.83 -11.17
N ASN A 109 -8.42 -12.81 -12.01
CA ASN A 109 -7.52 -11.68 -11.88
C ASN A 109 -7.93 -10.76 -10.73
N ILE A 110 -9.21 -10.45 -10.56
CA ILE A 110 -9.71 -9.63 -9.44
C ILE A 110 -9.57 -10.38 -8.10
N LEU A 111 -9.96 -11.65 -8.04
CA LEU A 111 -9.82 -12.46 -6.83
C LEU A 111 -8.36 -12.74 -6.48
N GLY A 112 -7.53 -12.97 -7.49
CA GLY A 112 -6.10 -13.15 -7.30
C GLY A 112 -5.42 -11.87 -6.79
N ASP A 113 -5.75 -10.70 -7.37
CA ASP A 113 -5.24 -9.43 -6.88
C ASP A 113 -5.72 -9.13 -5.45
N CYS A 114 -7.00 -9.39 -5.16
CA CYS A 114 -7.56 -9.32 -3.81
C CYS A 114 -6.77 -10.17 -2.81
N LEU A 115 -6.44 -11.43 -3.15
CA LEU A 115 -5.67 -12.33 -2.30
C LEU A 115 -4.20 -11.87 -2.18
N ALA A 116 -3.57 -11.46 -3.27
CA ALA A 116 -2.22 -10.92 -3.24
C ALA A 116 -2.14 -9.65 -2.37
N TYR A 117 -3.12 -8.76 -2.53
CA TYR A 117 -3.23 -7.55 -1.72
C TYR A 117 -3.50 -7.87 -0.24
N PHE A 118 -4.36 -8.86 0.06
CA PHE A 118 -4.55 -9.39 1.42
C PHE A 118 -3.22 -9.82 2.06
N MET A 119 -2.39 -10.55 1.33
CA MET A 119 -1.08 -11.01 1.84
C MET A 119 -0.12 -9.84 2.09
N MET A 120 -0.07 -8.85 1.20
CA MET A 120 0.81 -7.70 1.35
C MET A 120 0.35 -6.75 2.47
N VAL A 121 -0.97 -6.53 2.58
CA VAL A 121 -1.58 -5.75 3.68
C VAL A 121 -1.37 -6.43 5.02
N SER A 122 -1.40 -7.77 5.06
CA SER A 122 -1.08 -8.57 6.25
C SER A 122 0.34 -8.26 6.75
N VAL A 123 1.32 -8.20 5.86
CA VAL A 123 2.69 -7.84 6.23
C VAL A 123 2.75 -6.41 6.75
N LEU A 124 2.13 -5.45 6.05
CA LEU A 124 2.18 -4.04 6.42
C LEU A 124 1.60 -3.77 7.82
N TYR A 125 0.34 -4.17 8.04
CA TYR A 125 -0.32 -3.91 9.32
C TYR A 125 0.24 -4.79 10.44
N GLY A 126 0.68 -6.01 10.12
CA GLY A 126 1.38 -6.85 11.07
C GLY A 126 2.66 -6.19 11.58
N LEU A 127 3.49 -5.67 10.67
CA LEU A 127 4.71 -4.93 11.03
C LEU A 127 4.38 -3.67 11.84
N LEU A 128 3.47 -2.83 11.37
CA LEU A 128 3.10 -1.59 12.07
C LEU A 128 2.62 -1.86 13.51
N THR A 129 1.92 -2.97 13.73
CA THR A 129 1.42 -3.36 15.05
C THR A 129 2.54 -3.88 15.96
N TRP A 130 3.45 -4.71 15.44
CA TRP A 130 4.40 -5.45 16.28
C TRP A 130 5.79 -4.82 16.35
N ILE A 131 6.17 -3.91 15.43
CA ILE A 131 7.47 -3.20 15.46
C ILE A 131 7.70 -2.47 16.78
N PRO A 132 6.75 -1.69 17.35
CA PRO A 132 6.99 -1.01 18.62
C PRO A 132 7.37 -1.98 19.74
N LEU A 133 6.65 -3.09 19.87
CA LEU A 133 6.94 -4.10 20.88
C LEU A 133 8.27 -4.82 20.63
N TYR A 134 8.60 -5.12 19.37
CA TYR A 134 9.89 -5.68 18.95
C TYR A 134 11.06 -4.77 19.36
N LEU A 135 10.94 -3.47 19.11
CA LEU A 135 11.99 -2.51 19.45
C LEU A 135 12.24 -2.43 20.95
N VAL A 136 11.18 -2.43 21.76
CA VAL A 136 11.30 -2.34 23.21
C VAL A 136 11.75 -3.67 23.82
N LYS A 137 11.07 -4.77 23.50
CA LYS A 137 11.31 -6.07 24.16
C LYS A 137 12.55 -6.81 23.64
N GLU A 138 12.76 -6.83 22.32
CA GLU A 138 13.83 -7.62 21.70
C GLU A 138 15.11 -6.80 21.52
N ARG A 139 14.97 -5.50 21.23
CA ARG A 139 16.08 -4.61 20.91
C ARG A 139 16.47 -3.65 22.03
N GLY A 140 15.70 -3.60 23.12
CA GLY A 140 16.02 -2.81 24.31
C GLY A 140 15.93 -1.29 24.12
N PHE A 141 15.20 -0.81 23.10
CA PHE A 141 15.01 0.63 22.89
C PHE A 141 14.18 1.22 24.03
N ASP A 142 14.54 2.42 24.47
CA ASP A 142 13.67 3.22 25.30
C ASP A 142 12.42 3.67 24.54
N VAL A 143 11.36 4.06 25.27
CA VAL A 143 10.05 4.38 24.69
C VAL A 143 10.12 5.57 23.73
N MET A 144 10.98 6.57 24.00
CA MET A 144 11.12 7.74 23.15
C MET A 144 11.82 7.39 21.83
N SER A 145 12.96 6.71 21.90
CA SER A 145 13.70 6.23 20.72
C SER A 145 12.87 5.27 19.89
N MET A 146 12.07 4.39 20.52
CA MET A 146 11.14 3.49 19.85
C MET A 146 10.16 4.26 18.97
N GLY A 147 9.59 5.36 19.44
CA GLY A 147 8.64 6.18 18.68
C GLY A 147 9.24 6.70 17.37
N PHE A 148 10.52 7.14 17.39
CA PHE A 148 11.23 7.58 16.19
C PHE A 148 11.57 6.41 15.24
N VAL A 149 12.12 5.33 15.79
CA VAL A 149 12.55 4.18 14.99
C VAL A 149 11.36 3.46 14.36
N ALA A 150 10.22 3.40 15.04
CA ALA A 150 8.96 2.84 14.52
C ALA A 150 8.40 3.61 13.31
N SER A 151 8.85 4.86 13.08
CA SER A 151 8.47 5.63 11.89
C SER A 151 9.32 5.30 10.65
N MET A 152 10.45 4.62 10.79
CA MET A 152 11.36 4.32 9.66
C MET A 152 10.69 3.55 8.51
N PRO A 153 9.85 2.52 8.75
CA PRO A 153 9.12 1.86 7.67
C PRO A 153 8.18 2.80 6.92
N CYS A 154 7.58 3.77 7.62
CA CYS A 154 6.67 4.72 6.99
C CYS A 154 7.41 5.72 6.11
N ILE A 155 8.61 6.17 6.53
CA ILE A 155 9.49 7.03 5.72
C ILE A 155 9.94 6.27 4.47
N GLY A 156 10.45 5.04 4.63
CA GLY A 156 10.80 4.17 3.52
C GLY A 156 9.63 3.92 2.58
N GLY A 157 8.46 3.64 3.15
CA GLY A 157 7.23 3.40 2.40
C GLY A 157 6.76 4.60 1.59
N PHE A 158 6.86 5.81 2.14
CA PHE A 158 6.55 7.05 1.42
C PHE A 158 7.42 7.22 0.17
N ILE A 159 8.74 7.05 0.32
CA ILE A 159 9.70 7.14 -0.79
C ILE A 159 9.49 5.99 -1.78
N GLY A 160 9.27 4.77 -1.27
CA GLY A 160 9.01 3.58 -2.08
C GLY A 160 7.76 3.70 -2.94
N ALA A 161 6.66 4.21 -2.40
CA ALA A 161 5.41 4.39 -3.13
C ALA A 161 5.53 5.42 -4.27
N ILE A 162 6.22 6.55 -4.03
CA ILE A 162 6.46 7.58 -5.05
C ILE A 162 7.39 7.00 -6.14
N GLY A 163 8.52 6.42 -5.73
CA GLY A 163 9.50 5.84 -6.66
C GLY A 163 8.91 4.69 -7.48
N GLY A 164 8.14 3.81 -6.85
CA GLY A 164 7.50 2.68 -7.50
C GLY A 164 6.42 3.09 -8.51
N GLY A 165 5.62 4.09 -8.19
CA GLY A 165 4.66 4.67 -9.13
C GLY A 165 5.37 5.26 -10.36
N TRP A 166 6.42 6.06 -10.16
CA TRP A 166 7.21 6.62 -11.25
C TRP A 166 7.87 5.54 -12.13
N VAL A 167 8.47 4.52 -11.52
CA VAL A 167 9.06 3.37 -12.22
C VAL A 167 8.01 2.62 -13.05
N SER A 168 6.86 2.32 -12.45
CA SER A 168 5.75 1.64 -13.14
C SER A 168 5.25 2.43 -14.36
N ASP A 169 5.10 3.75 -14.22
CA ASP A 169 4.50 4.58 -15.26
C ASP A 169 5.49 4.91 -16.39
N LYS A 170 6.76 5.25 -16.04
CA LYS A 170 7.75 5.71 -17.02
C LYS A 170 8.68 4.62 -17.53
N LEU A 171 9.17 3.74 -16.66
CA LEU A 171 10.15 2.73 -17.05
C LEU A 171 9.50 1.44 -17.53
N LEU A 172 8.36 1.03 -16.95
CA LEU A 172 7.70 -0.23 -17.27
C LEU A 172 6.49 -0.06 -18.22
N GLY A 173 6.28 1.13 -18.78
CA GLY A 173 5.20 1.38 -19.74
C GLY A 173 3.80 1.10 -19.17
N ARG A 174 3.57 1.51 -17.91
CA ARG A 174 2.33 1.29 -17.13
C ARG A 174 1.98 -0.18 -16.85
N ARG A 175 2.92 -1.10 -17.00
CA ARG A 175 2.75 -2.49 -16.57
C ARG A 175 2.77 -2.56 -15.05
N ARG A 176 1.75 -3.17 -14.46
CA ARG A 176 1.54 -3.20 -13.00
C ARG A 176 2.18 -4.43 -12.35
N LYS A 177 2.07 -5.58 -13.00
CA LYS A 177 2.54 -6.85 -12.46
C LYS A 177 4.05 -6.87 -12.12
N PRO A 178 4.99 -6.29 -12.90
CA PRO A 178 6.40 -6.31 -12.55
C PRO A 178 6.70 -5.60 -11.23
N THR A 179 6.05 -4.46 -10.95
CA THR A 179 6.22 -3.75 -9.66
C THR A 179 5.61 -4.50 -8.50
N MET A 180 4.46 -5.18 -8.69
CA MET A 180 3.86 -6.07 -7.69
C MET A 180 4.79 -7.24 -7.36
N MET A 181 5.37 -7.90 -8.40
CA MET A 181 6.33 -8.98 -8.23
C MET A 181 7.59 -8.51 -7.49
N PHE A 182 8.15 -7.36 -7.90
CA PHE A 182 9.33 -6.80 -7.25
C PHE A 182 9.08 -6.53 -5.76
N THR A 183 7.94 -5.94 -5.42
CA THR A 183 7.53 -5.71 -4.03
C THR A 183 7.45 -7.02 -3.26
N ALA A 184 6.80 -8.04 -3.79
CA ALA A 184 6.65 -9.31 -3.09
C ALA A 184 8.02 -10.00 -2.87
N VAL A 185 8.87 -10.08 -3.91
CA VAL A 185 10.22 -10.67 -3.81
C VAL A 185 11.08 -9.89 -2.81
N SER A 186 11.15 -8.57 -2.96
CA SER A 186 11.98 -7.74 -2.07
C SER A 186 11.50 -7.79 -0.63
N THR A 187 10.19 -7.88 -0.39
CA THR A 187 9.63 -8.05 0.95
C THR A 187 10.04 -9.39 1.57
N VAL A 188 9.99 -10.50 0.80
CA VAL A 188 10.50 -11.81 1.28
C VAL A 188 11.96 -11.69 1.69
N VAL A 189 12.81 -11.11 0.83
CA VAL A 189 14.22 -10.91 1.11
C VAL A 189 14.43 -10.06 2.36
N MET A 190 13.69 -8.98 2.51
CA MET A 190 13.79 -8.11 3.69
C MET A 190 13.35 -8.82 4.97
N MET A 191 12.32 -9.67 4.92
CA MET A 191 11.93 -10.48 6.08
C MET A 191 13.05 -11.45 6.50
N LEU A 192 13.74 -12.07 5.54
CA LEU A 192 14.90 -12.93 5.82
C LEU A 192 16.09 -12.14 6.41
N ILE A 193 16.33 -10.92 5.92
CA ILE A 193 17.35 -10.02 6.49
C ILE A 193 17.00 -9.66 7.94
N MET A 194 15.73 -9.36 8.23
CA MET A 194 15.29 -9.01 9.57
C MET A 194 15.51 -10.12 10.60
N LEU A 195 15.52 -11.40 10.20
CA LEU A 195 15.84 -12.52 11.08
C LEU A 195 17.28 -12.47 11.64
N ASN A 196 18.21 -11.89 10.86
CA ASN A 196 19.65 -11.89 11.18
C ASN A 196 20.20 -10.47 11.33
N ILE A 197 19.35 -9.47 11.52
CA ILE A 197 19.80 -8.07 11.59
C ILE A 197 20.66 -7.84 12.84
N PRO A 198 21.82 -7.17 12.73
CA PRO A 198 22.66 -6.84 13.87
C PRO A 198 21.91 -6.01 14.93
N ALA A 199 22.34 -6.13 16.18
CA ALA A 199 21.70 -5.43 17.30
C ALA A 199 21.99 -3.90 17.34
N SER A 200 22.79 -3.37 16.39
CA SER A 200 23.06 -1.94 16.35
C SER A 200 21.82 -1.13 15.97
N THR A 201 21.59 -0.02 16.66
CA THR A 201 20.49 0.91 16.40
C THR A 201 20.43 1.33 14.94
N LEU A 202 21.59 1.66 14.34
CA LEU A 202 21.67 2.08 12.95
C LEU A 202 21.23 0.98 11.98
N ALA A 203 21.66 -0.28 12.22
CA ALA A 203 21.27 -1.41 11.37
C ALA A 203 19.75 -1.64 11.43
N VAL A 204 19.16 -1.56 12.63
CA VAL A 204 17.70 -1.69 12.81
C VAL A 204 16.95 -0.57 12.09
N CYS A 205 17.39 0.69 12.21
CA CYS A 205 16.77 1.82 11.51
C CYS A 205 16.82 1.65 9.99
N ILE A 206 17.99 1.31 9.45
CA ILE A 206 18.19 1.09 8.01
C ILE A 206 17.35 -0.11 7.53
N GLY A 207 17.37 -1.21 8.28
CA GLY A 207 16.59 -2.41 7.96
C GLY A 207 15.10 -2.10 7.89
N LEU A 208 14.54 -1.45 8.91
CA LEU A 208 13.13 -1.06 8.93
C LEU A 208 12.76 -0.07 7.83
N PHE A 209 13.64 0.89 7.51
CA PHE A 209 13.46 1.80 6.39
C PHE A 209 13.33 1.00 5.07
N PHE A 210 14.25 0.08 4.79
CA PHE A 210 14.20 -0.70 3.56
C PHE A 210 13.05 -1.71 3.53
N VAL A 211 12.61 -2.24 4.67
CA VAL A 211 11.37 -3.04 4.76
C VAL A 211 10.19 -2.21 4.25
N GLY A 212 10.01 -1.01 4.76
CA GLY A 212 8.93 -0.13 4.33
C GLY A 212 9.05 0.28 2.87
N PHE A 213 10.26 0.62 2.42
CA PHE A 213 10.55 0.98 1.03
C PHE A 213 10.16 -0.14 0.07
N CYS A 214 10.68 -1.35 0.28
CA CYS A 214 10.41 -2.51 -0.57
C CYS A 214 8.94 -2.90 -0.58
N LEU A 215 8.29 -2.88 0.58
CA LEU A 215 6.88 -3.24 0.73
C LEU A 215 5.95 -2.28 -0.04
N ASN A 216 6.33 -1.00 -0.16
CA ASN A 216 5.46 0.01 -0.73
C ASN A 216 5.76 0.37 -2.20
N ILE A 217 6.82 -0.14 -2.81
CA ILE A 217 7.15 0.13 -4.23
C ILE A 217 5.99 -0.27 -5.15
N GLY A 218 5.41 -1.45 -4.98
CA GLY A 218 4.29 -1.93 -5.79
C GLY A 218 2.91 -1.58 -5.24
N TRP A 219 2.81 -0.85 -4.14
CA TRP A 219 1.52 -0.54 -3.52
C TRP A 219 0.53 0.15 -4.47
N PRO A 220 0.95 1.20 -5.25
CA PRO A 220 0.07 1.80 -6.24
C PRO A 220 -0.37 0.84 -7.36
N ALA A 221 0.45 -0.19 -7.64
CA ALA A 221 0.17 -1.13 -8.71
C ALA A 221 -1.00 -2.06 -8.36
N PHE A 222 -1.15 -2.51 -7.12
CA PHE A 222 -2.29 -3.34 -6.68
C PHE A 222 -3.62 -2.61 -6.88
N THR A 223 -3.70 -1.33 -6.48
CA THR A 223 -4.93 -0.55 -6.67
C THR A 223 -5.18 -0.19 -8.13
N ALA A 224 -4.13 0.08 -8.92
CA ALA A 224 -4.24 0.40 -10.33
C ALA A 224 -4.51 -0.82 -11.22
N TYR A 225 -4.17 -2.03 -10.77
CA TYR A 225 -4.45 -3.28 -11.50
C TYR A 225 -5.95 -3.53 -11.64
N GLY A 226 -6.71 -3.32 -10.57
CA GLY A 226 -8.18 -3.39 -10.63
C GLY A 226 -8.79 -2.46 -11.67
N MET A 227 -8.21 -1.25 -11.86
CA MET A 227 -8.63 -0.30 -12.89
C MET A 227 -8.30 -0.80 -14.31
N ALA A 228 -7.17 -1.47 -14.48
CA ALA A 228 -6.75 -1.98 -15.79
C ALA A 228 -7.59 -3.19 -16.27
N VAL A 229 -8.20 -3.94 -15.34
CA VAL A 229 -8.98 -5.16 -15.64
C VAL A 229 -10.48 -4.89 -15.74
N SER A 230 -10.99 -3.79 -15.16
CA SER A 230 -12.41 -3.45 -15.11
C SER A 230 -12.77 -2.26 -16.00
N ASP A 231 -14.04 -2.18 -16.42
CA ASP A 231 -14.57 -0.99 -17.09
C ASP A 231 -14.81 0.15 -16.10
N SER A 232 -14.90 1.39 -16.58
CA SER A 232 -15.16 2.60 -15.79
C SER A 232 -16.40 2.51 -14.89
N LYS A 233 -17.42 1.76 -15.31
CA LYS A 233 -18.64 1.53 -14.54
C LYS A 233 -18.48 0.50 -13.42
N THR A 234 -17.63 -0.50 -13.62
CA THR A 234 -17.42 -1.62 -12.69
C THR A 234 -16.19 -1.44 -11.81
N TYR A 235 -15.28 -0.52 -12.16
CA TYR A 235 -14.07 -0.22 -11.37
C TYR A 235 -14.35 0.10 -9.89
N PRO A 236 -15.36 0.91 -9.51
CA PRO A 236 -15.63 1.15 -8.09
C PRO A 236 -15.91 -0.14 -7.31
N ILE A 237 -16.60 -1.11 -7.92
CA ILE A 237 -16.86 -2.42 -7.30
C ILE A 237 -15.58 -3.25 -7.24
N ALA A 238 -14.78 -3.29 -8.32
CA ALA A 238 -13.51 -3.99 -8.35
C ALA A 238 -12.55 -3.47 -7.26
N SER A 239 -12.41 -2.15 -7.17
CA SER A 239 -11.61 -1.48 -6.13
C SER A 239 -12.11 -1.80 -4.73
N SER A 240 -13.43 -1.87 -4.52
CA SER A 240 -14.02 -2.23 -3.23
C SER A 240 -13.71 -3.67 -2.83
N ILE A 241 -13.79 -4.63 -3.77
CA ILE A 241 -13.43 -6.04 -3.53
C ILE A 241 -11.97 -6.15 -3.11
N ILE A 242 -11.05 -5.53 -3.85
CA ILE A 242 -9.61 -5.58 -3.58
C ILE A 242 -9.29 -4.95 -2.22
N ASN A 243 -9.81 -3.73 -1.96
CA ASN A 243 -9.56 -3.04 -0.70
C ASN A 243 -10.16 -3.75 0.51
N SER A 244 -11.38 -4.27 0.39
CA SER A 244 -12.03 -5.00 1.49
C SER A 244 -11.26 -6.28 1.82
N GLY A 245 -10.83 -7.04 0.79
CA GLY A 245 -9.99 -8.21 0.97
C GLY A 245 -8.65 -7.86 1.63
N GLY A 246 -7.99 -6.80 1.18
CA GLY A 246 -6.76 -6.33 1.79
C GLY A 246 -6.91 -5.99 3.27
N ASN A 247 -7.94 -5.20 3.61
CA ASN A 247 -8.19 -4.80 5.00
C ASN A 247 -8.49 -5.99 5.93
N LEU A 248 -9.09 -7.08 5.41
CA LEU A 248 -9.22 -8.33 6.17
C LEU A 248 -7.84 -8.92 6.53
N GLY A 249 -6.85 -8.81 5.63
CA GLY A 249 -5.46 -9.18 5.94
C GLY A 249 -4.88 -8.37 7.09
N GLY A 250 -5.15 -7.07 7.11
CA GLY A 250 -4.76 -6.18 8.20
C GLY A 250 -5.42 -6.51 9.55
N PHE A 251 -6.58 -7.13 9.55
CA PHE A 251 -7.24 -7.65 10.75
C PHE A 251 -6.64 -8.99 11.22
N VAL A 252 -6.50 -9.93 10.30
CA VAL A 252 -6.06 -11.30 10.63
C VAL A 252 -4.59 -11.37 11.03
N ALA A 253 -3.73 -10.63 10.33
CA ALA A 253 -2.28 -10.78 10.49
C ALA A 253 -1.74 -10.37 11.88
N PRO A 254 -2.15 -9.26 12.50
CA PRO A 254 -1.73 -8.94 13.85
C PRO A 254 -2.14 -10.00 14.89
N MET A 255 -3.31 -10.60 14.73
CA MET A 255 -3.79 -11.68 15.62
C MET A 255 -2.95 -12.94 15.44
N ALA A 256 -2.71 -13.37 14.18
CA ALA A 256 -1.88 -14.54 13.89
C ALA A 256 -0.43 -14.34 14.38
N ALA A 257 0.14 -13.16 14.18
CA ALA A 257 1.47 -12.82 14.67
C ALA A 257 1.54 -12.82 16.19
N GLY A 258 0.52 -12.30 16.89
CA GLY A 258 0.40 -12.35 18.34
C GLY A 258 0.35 -13.77 18.88
N PHE A 259 -0.49 -14.60 18.28
CA PHE A 259 -0.58 -16.01 18.64
C PHE A 259 0.75 -16.76 18.46
N LEU A 260 1.45 -16.48 17.35
CA LEU A 260 2.79 -17.05 17.11
C LEU A 260 3.81 -16.57 18.15
N LEU A 261 3.79 -15.29 18.48
CA LEU A 261 4.68 -14.71 19.48
C LEU A 261 4.43 -15.32 20.86
N ASP A 262 3.18 -15.46 21.27
CA ASP A 262 2.81 -16.07 22.56
C ASP A 262 3.22 -17.55 22.63
N LYS A 263 3.13 -18.28 21.53
CA LYS A 263 3.52 -19.69 21.45
C LYS A 263 5.03 -19.92 21.42
N THR A 264 5.78 -19.07 20.73
CA THR A 264 7.21 -19.26 20.45
C THR A 264 8.12 -18.41 21.31
N GLY A 265 7.60 -17.33 21.88
CA GLY A 265 8.38 -16.33 22.62
C GLY A 265 9.39 -15.55 21.77
N SER A 266 9.36 -15.69 20.43
CA SER A 266 10.37 -15.14 19.55
C SER A 266 9.77 -14.33 18.38
N PHE A 267 10.29 -13.14 18.15
CA PHE A 267 9.92 -12.31 16.99
C PHE A 267 10.40 -12.92 15.64
N ASN A 268 11.35 -13.85 15.66
CA ASN A 268 11.75 -14.55 14.45
C ASN A 268 10.59 -15.33 13.82
N SER A 269 9.69 -15.91 14.63
CA SER A 269 8.47 -16.58 14.13
C SER A 269 7.52 -15.60 13.45
N VAL A 270 7.42 -14.37 13.95
CA VAL A 270 6.59 -13.30 13.38
C VAL A 270 7.15 -12.85 12.02
N PHE A 271 8.46 -12.58 11.93
CA PHE A 271 9.10 -12.22 10.66
C PHE A 271 9.03 -13.37 9.63
N THR A 272 9.19 -14.61 10.07
CA THR A 272 9.01 -15.79 9.21
C THR A 272 7.59 -15.87 8.67
N TYR A 273 6.59 -15.67 9.50
CA TYR A 273 5.17 -15.62 9.09
C TYR A 273 4.92 -14.54 8.04
N PHE A 274 5.45 -13.32 8.24
CA PHE A 274 5.33 -12.25 7.26
C PHE A 274 6.06 -12.58 5.95
N GLY A 275 7.23 -13.23 6.03
CA GLY A 275 7.93 -13.74 4.86
C GLY A 275 7.12 -14.77 4.07
N ILE A 276 6.44 -15.69 4.77
CA ILE A 276 5.53 -16.67 4.15
C ILE A 276 4.34 -15.97 3.49
N CYS A 277 3.72 -14.99 4.15
CA CYS A 277 2.65 -14.19 3.55
C CYS A 277 3.12 -13.52 2.25
N ALA A 278 4.28 -12.88 2.25
CA ALA A 278 4.84 -12.25 1.06
C ALA A 278 5.14 -13.26 -0.05
N ALA A 279 5.65 -14.45 0.29
CA ALA A 279 5.91 -15.54 -0.66
C ALA A 279 4.61 -16.07 -1.28
N ILE A 280 3.55 -16.26 -0.50
CA ILE A 280 2.22 -16.63 -1.01
C ILE A 280 1.70 -15.53 -1.94
N GLY A 281 1.81 -14.26 -1.54
CA GLY A 281 1.47 -13.11 -2.38
C GLY A 281 2.20 -13.14 -3.73
N LEU A 282 3.51 -13.42 -3.73
CA LEU A 282 4.30 -13.58 -4.96
C LEU A 282 3.77 -14.70 -5.86
N VAL A 283 3.50 -15.87 -5.28
CA VAL A 283 2.95 -17.01 -6.03
C VAL A 283 1.63 -16.63 -6.69
N VAL A 284 0.73 -15.98 -5.96
CA VAL A 284 -0.55 -15.52 -6.50
C VAL A 284 -0.35 -14.51 -7.63
N ILE A 285 0.55 -13.53 -7.48
CA ILE A 285 0.86 -12.53 -8.51
C ILE A 285 1.37 -13.20 -9.80
N LEU A 286 2.17 -14.26 -9.71
CA LEU A 286 2.66 -15.00 -10.87
C LEU A 286 1.52 -15.57 -11.73
N PHE A 287 0.40 -15.98 -11.11
CA PHE A 287 -0.78 -16.52 -11.81
C PHE A 287 -1.70 -15.44 -12.39
N LEU A 288 -1.56 -14.16 -12.03
CA LEU A 288 -2.31 -13.08 -12.63
C LEU A 288 -1.90 -12.88 -14.10
N ASP A 289 -2.85 -12.48 -14.93
CA ASP A 289 -2.57 -12.06 -16.31
C ASP A 289 -2.42 -10.52 -16.34
N GLU A 290 -1.39 -10.02 -17.02
CA GLU A 290 -1.21 -8.56 -17.23
C GLU A 290 -2.09 -8.11 -18.40
N PRO A 291 -3.02 -7.15 -18.21
CA PRO A 291 -3.80 -6.59 -19.31
C PRO A 291 -2.90 -5.77 -20.25
N GLN A 292 -3.17 -5.92 -21.56
CA GLN A 292 -2.46 -5.19 -22.61
C GLN A 292 -3.09 -3.84 -22.86
#